data_71ab6e20bea12b04ff222d6c298bca2c
#
_entry.id   71ab6e20bea12b04ff222d6c298bca2c
#
_cell.length_a   1.000
_cell.length_b   1.000
_cell.length_c   1.000
_cell.angle_alpha   90.00
_cell.angle_beta   90.00
_cell.angle_gamma   90.00
#
_symmetry.space_group_name_H-M   'P 1'
#
loop_
_entity.id
_entity.type
_entity.pdbx_description
1 polymer ?
#
loop_
_entity_poly.entity_id
_entity_poly.type
_entity_poly.pdbx_seq_one_letter_code
_entity_poly.pdbx_strand_id
1 'polypeptide(L)'
;MPPIYRYDHMHLRSRDVKKTAEYYQQMFDAEIVESIQSDGRPRTDLDLNGLTIFIAPVPPEAATPPAPAEPYVGLDHFGLCVDDMDEAVAELKRRGASFTLEPRIIRPGVRIAFVQAPDNVRIELLERGRI
;
A
#
# COMPACT_ATOMS: atom_id res chain seq x y z
N MET A 1 -15.65 -15.37 -27.46
CA MET A 1 -15.61 -14.33 -26.40
C MET A 1 -14.19 -14.04 -26.01
N PRO A 2 -13.76 -12.80 -26.00
CA PRO A 2 -12.43 -12.51 -25.48
C PRO A 2 -12.35 -12.81 -23.97
N PRO A 3 -11.17 -13.19 -23.48
CA PRO A 3 -11.01 -13.37 -22.04
C PRO A 3 -11.19 -12.08 -21.27
N ILE A 4 -11.60 -12.22 -20.03
CA ILE A 4 -11.78 -11.10 -19.11
C ILE A 4 -10.64 -11.14 -18.08
N TYR A 5 -9.97 -10.01 -17.91
CA TYR A 5 -8.89 -9.89 -16.94
C TYR A 5 -9.41 -9.14 -15.72
N ARG A 6 -9.20 -9.72 -14.55
CA ARG A 6 -9.62 -9.11 -13.28
C ARG A 6 -8.39 -8.85 -12.41
N TYR A 7 -8.49 -7.84 -11.59
CA TYR A 7 -7.48 -7.59 -10.57
C TYR A 7 -7.40 -8.80 -9.63
N ASP A 8 -6.19 -9.23 -9.30
CA ASP A 8 -5.97 -10.34 -8.36
C ASP A 8 -5.19 -9.88 -7.13
N HIS A 9 -3.98 -9.40 -7.33
CA HIS A 9 -3.12 -9.00 -6.22
C HIS A 9 -2.12 -7.95 -6.66
N MET A 10 -1.51 -7.31 -5.65
CA MET A 10 -0.36 -6.45 -5.81
C MET A 10 0.81 -7.14 -5.11
N HIS A 11 2.02 -7.01 -5.64
CA HIS A 11 3.21 -7.66 -5.08
C HIS A 11 4.23 -6.61 -4.71
N LEU A 12 4.66 -6.61 -3.43
CA LEU A 12 5.71 -5.74 -2.93
C LEU A 12 6.98 -6.54 -2.66
N ARG A 13 8.12 -5.97 -3.00
CA ARG A 13 9.42 -6.42 -2.53
C ARG A 13 9.81 -5.57 -1.33
N SER A 14 10.33 -6.21 -0.28
CA SER A 14 10.63 -5.52 0.96
C SER A 14 11.99 -5.93 1.50
N ARG A 15 12.70 -4.97 2.08
CA ARG A 15 13.95 -5.26 2.78
C ARG A 15 13.69 -5.88 4.15
N ASP A 16 12.50 -5.67 4.70
CA ASP A 16 12.09 -6.25 5.97
C ASP A 16 10.60 -6.58 5.89
N VAL A 17 10.29 -7.82 5.51
CA VAL A 17 8.92 -8.27 5.27
C VAL A 17 8.05 -8.11 6.51
N LYS A 18 8.59 -8.44 7.68
CA LYS A 18 7.83 -8.34 8.93
C LYS A 18 7.44 -6.91 9.24
N LYS A 19 8.40 -5.98 9.15
CA LYS A 19 8.12 -4.56 9.40
C LYS A 19 7.15 -3.98 8.39
N THR A 20 7.28 -4.36 7.13
CA THR A 20 6.35 -3.92 6.10
C THR A 20 4.94 -4.41 6.40
N ALA A 21 4.78 -5.69 6.73
CA ALA A 21 3.46 -6.24 7.09
C ALA A 21 2.87 -5.54 8.31
N GLU A 22 3.68 -5.33 9.35
CA GLU A 22 3.25 -4.63 10.56
C GLU A 22 2.82 -3.19 10.27
N TYR A 23 3.48 -2.51 9.33
CA TYR A 23 3.07 -1.16 8.92
C TYR A 23 1.63 -1.15 8.41
N TYR A 24 1.31 -2.04 7.48
CA TYR A 24 -0.05 -2.09 6.91
C TYR A 24 -1.08 -2.52 7.94
N GLN A 25 -0.71 -3.39 8.87
CA GLN A 25 -1.59 -3.76 9.96
C GLN A 25 -1.86 -2.59 10.90
N GLN A 26 -0.81 -1.87 11.30
CA GLN A 26 -0.94 -0.73 12.22
C GLN A 26 -1.67 0.44 11.59
N MET A 27 -1.38 0.76 10.34
CA MET A 27 -1.95 1.95 9.69
C MET A 27 -3.36 1.70 9.16
N PHE A 28 -3.60 0.55 8.55
CA PHE A 28 -4.82 0.31 7.78
C PHE A 28 -5.63 -0.87 8.28
N ASP A 29 -5.28 -1.46 9.40
CA ASP A 29 -5.94 -2.66 9.97
C ASP A 29 -5.90 -3.84 8.99
N ALA A 30 -4.87 -3.94 8.17
CA ALA A 30 -4.70 -5.09 7.29
C ALA A 30 -4.50 -6.35 8.10
N GLU A 31 -5.06 -7.46 7.62
CA GLU A 31 -4.85 -8.77 8.22
C GLU A 31 -3.57 -9.38 7.65
N ILE A 32 -2.68 -9.83 8.54
CA ILE A 32 -1.45 -10.52 8.14
C ILE A 32 -1.77 -12.01 8.03
N VAL A 33 -1.52 -12.60 6.86
CA VAL A 33 -1.75 -14.01 6.58
C VAL A 33 -0.41 -14.68 6.31
N GLU A 34 0.02 -15.53 7.23
CA GLU A 34 1.29 -16.24 7.10
C GLU A 34 1.03 -17.68 6.69
N SER A 35 1.90 -18.20 5.83
CA SER A 35 1.83 -19.57 5.34
C SER A 35 3.22 -20.10 5.01
N ILE A 36 3.30 -21.38 4.68
CA ILE A 36 4.55 -22.03 4.26
C ILE A 36 4.37 -22.47 2.80
N GLN A 37 5.32 -22.06 1.99
CA GLN A 37 5.33 -22.42 0.56
C GLN A 37 5.70 -23.88 0.38
N SER A 38 5.45 -24.42 -0.80
CA SER A 38 5.78 -25.83 -1.11
C SER A 38 7.27 -26.14 -1.00
N ASP A 39 8.14 -25.12 -1.14
CA ASP A 39 9.58 -25.26 -0.95
C ASP A 39 10.03 -25.09 0.52
N GLY A 40 9.09 -24.96 1.44
CA GLY A 40 9.35 -24.79 2.88
C GLY A 40 9.65 -23.37 3.33
N ARG A 41 9.67 -22.40 2.43
CA ARG A 41 9.92 -21.00 2.79
C ARG A 41 8.68 -20.35 3.36
N PRO A 42 8.83 -19.45 4.34
CA PRO A 42 7.69 -18.70 4.83
C PRO A 42 7.16 -17.72 3.77
N ARG A 43 5.86 -17.47 3.84
CA ARG A 43 5.19 -16.53 2.95
C ARG A 43 4.31 -15.62 3.79
N THR A 44 4.38 -14.32 3.51
CA THR A 44 3.57 -13.29 4.19
C THR A 44 2.72 -12.57 3.17
N ASP A 45 1.42 -12.59 3.37
CA ASP A 45 0.46 -11.87 2.56
C ASP A 45 -0.34 -10.93 3.46
N LEU A 46 -0.97 -9.93 2.86
CA LEU A 46 -1.89 -9.02 3.55
C LEU A 46 -3.25 -9.08 2.88
N ASP A 47 -4.29 -9.02 3.70
CA ASP A 47 -5.64 -8.74 3.25
C ASP A 47 -6.05 -7.38 3.80
N LEU A 48 -6.23 -6.41 2.91
CA LEU A 48 -6.68 -5.07 3.25
C LEU A 48 -8.06 -4.85 2.62
N ASN A 49 -9.09 -5.30 3.35
CA ASN A 49 -10.49 -5.17 2.91
C ASN A 49 -10.71 -5.66 1.48
N GLY A 50 -10.20 -6.83 1.16
CA GLY A 50 -10.33 -7.45 -0.16
C GLY A 50 -9.18 -7.15 -1.12
N LEU A 51 -8.31 -6.21 -0.79
CA LEU A 51 -7.08 -6.00 -1.55
C LEU A 51 -6.02 -6.98 -1.03
N THR A 52 -5.58 -7.88 -1.89
CA THR A 52 -4.53 -8.83 -1.55
C THR A 52 -3.16 -8.24 -1.91
N ILE A 53 -2.27 -8.21 -0.94
CA ILE A 53 -0.89 -7.74 -1.15
C ILE A 53 0.06 -8.87 -0.76
N PHE A 54 0.85 -9.33 -1.74
CA PHE A 54 1.92 -10.29 -1.47
C PHE A 54 3.18 -9.50 -1.08
N ILE A 55 3.90 -9.97 -0.08
CA ILE A 55 5.16 -9.35 0.33
C ILE A 55 6.26 -10.39 0.26
N ALA A 56 7.29 -10.13 -0.54
CA ALA A 56 8.43 -11.01 -0.65
C ALA A 56 9.73 -10.25 -0.32
N PRO A 57 10.72 -10.94 0.26
CA PRO A 57 12.00 -10.30 0.54
C PRO A 57 12.80 -10.08 -0.74
N VAL A 58 13.70 -9.11 -0.70
CA VAL A 58 14.74 -9.01 -1.73
C VAL A 58 15.80 -10.06 -1.44
N PRO A 59 16.45 -10.64 -2.48
CA PRO A 59 17.52 -11.60 -2.26
C PRO A 59 18.68 -10.95 -1.47
N PRO A 60 19.13 -11.57 -0.36
CA PRO A 60 20.15 -10.95 0.49
C PRO A 60 21.51 -10.80 -0.20
N GLU A 61 21.84 -11.70 -1.13
CA GLU A 61 23.09 -11.68 -1.87
C GLU A 61 23.04 -10.79 -3.12
N ALA A 62 21.88 -10.27 -3.47
CA ALA A 62 21.75 -9.42 -4.64
C ALA A 62 21.93 -7.95 -4.23
N ALA A 63 22.64 -7.19 -5.07
CA ALA A 63 22.70 -5.74 -4.93
C ALA A 63 21.43 -5.11 -5.48
N THR A 64 20.32 -5.36 -4.79
CA THR A 64 19.02 -4.82 -5.20
C THR A 64 19.00 -3.31 -4.97
N PRO A 65 18.80 -2.50 -6.01
CA PRO A 65 18.74 -1.05 -5.83
C PRO A 65 17.56 -0.67 -4.95
N PRO A 66 17.66 0.46 -4.22
CA PRO A 66 16.53 0.97 -3.47
C PRO A 66 15.38 1.35 -4.40
N ALA A 67 14.17 1.44 -3.84
CA ALA A 67 13.04 1.94 -4.60
C ALA A 67 13.35 3.34 -5.14
N PRO A 68 12.98 3.63 -6.40
CA PRO A 68 13.28 4.93 -6.99
C PRO A 68 12.51 6.04 -6.30
N ALA A 69 13.11 7.23 -6.30
CA ALA A 69 12.40 8.44 -5.87
C ALA A 69 11.48 8.90 -7.00
N GLU A 70 10.32 9.40 -6.64
CA GLU A 70 9.37 9.95 -7.62
C GLU A 70 9.87 11.25 -8.23
N PRO A 71 9.49 11.56 -9.49
CA PRO A 71 8.72 10.69 -10.38
C PRO A 71 9.61 9.70 -11.13
N TYR A 72 9.04 8.58 -11.52
CA TYR A 72 9.72 7.58 -12.32
C TYR A 72 8.73 6.92 -13.28
N VAL A 73 9.25 6.26 -14.31
CA VAL A 73 8.41 5.60 -15.30
C VAL A 73 7.88 4.28 -14.73
N GLY A 74 6.60 4.03 -14.92
CA GLY A 74 5.96 2.80 -14.48
C GLY A 74 4.88 3.06 -13.44
N LEU A 75 4.69 2.13 -12.52
CA LEU A 75 3.68 2.23 -11.49
C LEU A 75 4.06 3.30 -10.46
N ASP A 76 3.24 4.35 -10.36
CA ASP A 76 3.52 5.49 -9.49
C ASP A 76 3.09 5.26 -8.05
N HIS A 77 1.87 4.74 -7.85
CA HIS A 77 1.31 4.49 -6.53
C HIS A 77 0.11 3.57 -6.64
N PHE A 78 -0.43 3.16 -5.49
CA PHE A 78 -1.76 2.58 -5.46
C PHE A 78 -2.66 3.41 -4.55
N GLY A 79 -3.97 3.32 -4.78
CA GLY A 79 -4.94 4.12 -4.06
C GLY A 79 -5.89 3.31 -3.22
N LEU A 80 -6.29 3.91 -2.10
CA LEU A 80 -7.33 3.39 -1.21
C LEU A 80 -8.41 4.46 -1.13
N CYS A 81 -9.66 4.08 -1.31
CA CYS A 81 -10.75 5.03 -1.13
C CYS A 81 -11.15 5.06 0.35
N VAL A 82 -11.56 6.24 0.79
CA VAL A 82 -12.07 6.46 2.13
C VAL A 82 -13.41 7.19 2.03
N ASP A 83 -14.30 6.92 2.99
CA ASP A 83 -15.61 7.58 3.01
C ASP A 83 -15.52 8.98 3.58
N ASP A 84 -14.62 9.18 4.55
CA ASP A 84 -14.43 10.47 5.23
C ASP A 84 -12.93 10.75 5.34
N MET A 85 -12.45 11.67 4.50
CA MET A 85 -11.01 12.01 4.46
C MET A 85 -10.52 12.58 5.79
N ASP A 86 -11.29 13.47 6.41
CA ASP A 86 -10.85 14.11 7.65
C ASP A 86 -10.70 13.09 8.78
N GLU A 87 -11.66 12.17 8.90
CA GLU A 87 -11.59 11.09 9.89
C GLU A 87 -10.41 10.15 9.61
N ALA A 88 -10.24 9.74 8.36
CA ALA A 88 -9.15 8.84 7.98
C ALA A 88 -7.78 9.44 8.26
N VAL A 89 -7.60 10.72 7.91
CA VAL A 89 -6.32 11.42 8.13
C VAL A 89 -6.04 11.57 9.61
N ALA A 90 -7.05 11.95 10.40
CA ALA A 90 -6.89 12.08 11.85
C ALA A 90 -6.48 10.76 12.48
N GLU A 91 -7.11 9.65 12.09
CA GLU A 91 -6.78 8.33 12.61
C GLU A 91 -5.38 7.90 12.19
N LEU A 92 -5.02 8.09 10.94
CA LEU A 92 -3.68 7.72 10.45
C LEU A 92 -2.59 8.52 11.17
N LYS A 93 -2.82 9.79 11.43
CA LYS A 93 -1.87 10.61 12.18
C LYS A 93 -1.72 10.11 13.61
N ARG A 94 -2.82 9.70 14.25
CA ARG A 94 -2.75 9.09 15.60
C ARG A 94 -1.92 7.82 15.59
N ARG A 95 -1.97 7.04 14.52
CA ARG A 95 -1.21 5.80 14.37
C ARG A 95 0.23 6.02 13.94
N GLY A 96 0.61 7.26 13.63
CA GLY A 96 1.98 7.63 13.30
C GLY A 96 2.30 7.65 11.82
N ALA A 97 1.30 7.73 10.95
CA ALA A 97 1.52 7.79 9.50
C ALA A 97 2.22 9.09 9.09
N SER A 98 3.08 8.99 8.08
CA SER A 98 3.76 10.13 7.47
C SER A 98 3.06 10.52 6.18
N PHE A 99 2.57 11.77 6.11
CA PHE A 99 1.92 12.29 4.92
C PHE A 99 2.92 13.05 4.05
N THR A 100 2.96 12.72 2.78
CA THR A 100 3.74 13.47 1.79
C THR A 100 2.90 14.50 1.06
N LEU A 101 1.57 14.33 1.11
CA LEU A 101 0.61 15.32 0.63
C LEU A 101 -0.58 15.34 1.58
N GLU A 102 -0.82 16.51 2.20
CA GLU A 102 -1.99 16.71 3.05
C GLU A 102 -3.25 16.76 2.19
N PRO A 103 -4.43 16.48 2.77
CA PRO A 103 -5.68 16.49 2.00
C PRO A 103 -5.90 17.75 1.20
N ARG A 104 -6.26 17.59 -0.07
CA ARG A 104 -6.58 18.71 -0.94
C ARG A 104 -7.62 18.30 -1.98
N ILE A 105 -8.39 19.27 -2.41
CA ILE A 105 -9.35 19.09 -3.50
C ILE A 105 -8.58 19.22 -4.82
N ILE A 106 -8.66 18.18 -5.67
CA ILE A 106 -8.03 18.21 -6.99
C ILE A 106 -9.03 18.53 -8.11
N ARG A 107 -10.30 18.28 -7.87
CA ARG A 107 -11.43 18.66 -8.72
C ARG A 107 -12.70 18.57 -7.88
N PRO A 108 -13.84 19.14 -8.35
CA PRO A 108 -15.07 19.08 -7.58
C PRO A 108 -15.44 17.65 -7.17
N GLY A 109 -15.71 17.45 -5.89
CA GLY A 109 -16.12 16.17 -5.33
C GLY A 109 -15.00 15.15 -5.13
N VAL A 110 -13.73 15.53 -5.33
CA VAL A 110 -12.60 14.60 -5.15
C VAL A 110 -11.50 15.24 -4.31
N ARG A 111 -11.23 14.61 -3.15
CA ARG A 111 -10.11 14.98 -2.30
C ARG A 111 -9.11 13.85 -2.27
N ILE A 112 -7.83 14.20 -2.24
CA ILE A 112 -6.74 13.22 -2.15
C ILE A 112 -5.77 13.60 -1.05
N ALA A 113 -5.04 12.58 -0.57
CA ALA A 113 -3.87 12.74 0.28
C ALA A 113 -2.90 11.61 -0.06
N PHE A 114 -1.63 11.76 0.30
CA PHE A 114 -0.64 10.70 0.10
C PHE A 114 0.07 10.39 1.41
N VAL A 115 0.25 9.10 1.70
CA VAL A 115 1.08 8.63 2.81
C VAL A 115 2.28 7.87 2.26
N GLN A 116 3.37 7.94 3.00
CA GLN A 116 4.61 7.23 2.68
C GLN A 116 4.65 5.92 3.46
N ALA A 117 4.70 4.81 2.73
CA ALA A 117 4.86 3.47 3.29
C ALA A 117 6.33 3.04 3.21
N PRO A 118 6.69 1.89 3.81
CA PRO A 118 8.06 1.38 3.71
C PRO A 118 8.51 1.17 2.27
N ASP A 119 9.82 1.29 2.04
CA ASP A 119 10.47 1.11 0.74
C ASP A 119 9.96 2.09 -0.33
N ASN A 120 9.67 3.32 0.08
CA ASN A 120 9.21 4.41 -0.78
C ASN A 120 7.89 4.12 -1.52
N VAL A 121 7.10 3.18 -1.02
CA VAL A 121 5.78 2.94 -1.59
C VAL A 121 4.86 4.11 -1.24
N ARG A 122 4.23 4.68 -2.27
CA ARG A 122 3.29 5.80 -2.11
C ARG A 122 1.87 5.25 -2.11
N ILE A 123 1.08 5.68 -1.14
CA ILE A 123 -0.33 5.29 -1.03
C ILE A 123 -1.19 6.54 -1.12
N GLU A 124 -2.06 6.60 -2.12
CA GLU A 124 -3.03 7.67 -2.24
C GLU A 124 -4.28 7.32 -1.45
N LEU A 125 -4.77 8.26 -0.66
CA LEU A 125 -6.12 8.20 -0.10
C LEU A 125 -7.02 9.05 -0.98
N LEU A 126 -8.20 8.55 -1.31
CA LEU A 126 -9.10 9.25 -2.22
C LEU A 126 -10.53 9.20 -1.70
N GLU A 127 -11.14 10.37 -1.57
CA GLU A 127 -12.54 10.54 -1.16
C GLU A 127 -13.33 11.08 -2.36
N ARG A 128 -14.44 10.43 -2.69
CA ARG A 128 -15.32 10.82 -3.78
C ARG A 128 -16.72 11.13 -3.28
N GLY A 129 -17.43 11.98 -4.04
CA GLY A 129 -18.87 12.17 -3.88
C GLY A 129 -19.28 13.20 -2.87
N ARG A 130 -18.36 13.85 -2.21
CA ARG A 130 -18.67 14.99 -1.34
C ARG A 130 -18.46 16.28 -2.11
N ILE A 131 -19.56 16.88 -2.46
CA ILE A 131 -19.57 18.12 -3.22
C ILE A 131 -19.88 19.29 -2.29
#